data_4d20111503a20b45cca53cb9eac23e4d
#
_entry.id   4d20111503a20b45cca53cb9eac23e4d
#
_cell.length_a   1.000
_cell.length_b   1.000
_cell.length_c   1.000
_cell.angle_alpha   90.00
_cell.angle_beta   90.00
_cell.angle_gamma   90.00
#
_symmetry.space_group_name_H-M   'P 1'
#
loop_
_entity.id
_entity.type
_entity.pdbx_description
1 polymer ?
#
loop_
_entity_poly.entity_id
_entity_poly.type
_entity_poly.pdbx_seq_one_letter_code
_entity_poly.pdbx_strand_id
1 'polypeptide(L)'
;MAQNPQNGKPGQSVSISVASQITGVEIHTLRYWEREFAGFLNPIRTNGGQRRYRPEDIQGVFLLKRLLRDEMFSIAGARRHLARLQREAA
;
A
#
# COMPACT_ATOMS: atom_id res chain seq x y z
N MET A 1 -22.48 -13.84 11.24
CA MET A 1 -22.23 -13.55 11.14
C MET A 1 -21.76 -12.97 10.63
N ALA A 2 -21.47 -13.01 10.59
CA ALA A 2 -20.97 -12.60 10.26
C ALA A 2 -20.44 -12.14 9.70
N GLN A 3 -20.09 -12.12 9.59
CA GLN A 3 -19.61 -11.70 9.15
C GLN A 3 -19.06 -11.22 8.55
N ASN A 4 -18.87 -11.40 8.28
CA ASN A 4 -18.33 -11.00 7.67
C ASN A 4 -17.98 -10.42 6.83
N PRO A 5 -17.68 -10.63 6.84
CA PRO A 5 -17.33 -10.10 6.07
C PRO A 5 -17.08 -9.12 5.54
N GLN A 6 -17.21 -9.07 5.67
CA GLN A 6 -16.74 -8.00 5.31
C GLN A 6 -15.60 -7.92 4.45
N ASN A 7 -15.10 -8.73 3.69
CA ASN A 7 -13.91 -8.84 2.90
C ASN A 7 -13.88 -7.79 1.84
N GLY A 8 -12.80 -6.97 1.81
CA GLY A 8 -12.64 -5.92 0.85
C GLY A 8 -13.56 -4.74 1.05
N LYS A 9 -14.31 -4.75 2.11
CA LYS A 9 -15.21 -3.65 2.38
C LYS A 9 -14.46 -2.49 3.01
N PRO A 10 -14.96 -1.26 2.84
CA PRO A 10 -14.31 -0.11 3.46
C PRO A 10 -14.11 -0.25 4.96
N GLY A 11 -15.00 -1.01 5.63
CA GLY A 11 -14.87 -1.21 7.06
C GLY A 11 -13.63 -1.99 7.46
N GLN A 12 -12.96 -2.64 6.52
CA GLN A 12 -11.73 -3.38 6.80
C GLN A 12 -10.48 -2.55 6.59
N SER A 13 -10.63 -1.32 6.17
CA SER A 13 -9.47 -0.45 6.02
C SER A 13 -8.97 -0.03 7.39
N VAL A 14 -7.69 0.34 7.44
CA VAL A 14 -7.06 0.76 8.69
C VAL A 14 -6.37 2.10 8.50
N SER A 15 -6.12 2.78 9.61
CA SER A 15 -5.41 4.05 9.58
C SER A 15 -3.96 3.85 9.16
N ILE A 16 -3.29 4.94 8.80
CA ILE A 16 -1.88 4.86 8.45
C ILE A 16 -1.04 4.41 9.66
N SER A 17 -1.45 4.78 10.88
CA SER A 17 -0.74 4.32 12.08
C SER A 17 -0.82 2.81 12.22
N VAL A 18 -1.99 2.24 12.00
CA VAL A 18 -2.16 0.79 12.08
C VAL A 18 -1.44 0.12 10.92
N ALA A 19 -1.51 0.70 9.72
CA ALA A 19 -0.78 0.16 8.57
C ALA A 19 0.72 0.12 8.86
N SER A 20 1.24 1.17 9.50
CA SER A 20 2.64 1.19 9.91
C SER A 20 2.97 0.05 10.86
N GLN A 21 2.11 -0.20 11.84
CA GLN A 21 2.32 -1.29 12.79
C GLN A 21 2.28 -2.65 12.10
N ILE A 22 1.33 -2.85 11.20
CA ILE A 22 1.18 -4.13 10.50
C ILE A 22 2.39 -4.41 9.62
N THR A 23 2.86 -3.42 8.88
CA THR A 23 3.88 -3.62 7.87
C THR A 23 5.29 -3.42 8.38
N GLY A 24 5.45 -2.75 9.52
CA GLY A 24 6.77 -2.40 10.02
C GLY A 24 7.41 -1.24 9.26
N VAL A 25 6.64 -0.52 8.46
CA VAL A 25 7.13 0.62 7.70
C VAL A 25 6.69 1.90 8.39
N GLU A 26 7.62 2.82 8.59
CA GLU A 26 7.33 4.05 9.32
C GLU A 26 6.33 4.92 8.58
N ILE A 27 5.56 5.69 9.34
CA ILE A 27 4.49 6.51 8.77
C ILE A 27 5.01 7.47 7.71
N HIS A 28 6.13 8.17 8.00
CA HIS A 28 6.66 9.11 7.01
C HIS A 28 7.13 8.39 5.74
N THR A 29 7.59 7.16 5.87
CA THR A 29 7.98 6.36 4.71
C THR A 29 6.75 5.96 3.90
N LEU A 30 5.66 5.58 4.57
CA LEU A 30 4.42 5.26 3.87
C LEU A 30 3.92 6.48 3.08
N ARG A 31 3.99 7.67 3.67
CA ARG A 31 3.58 8.89 2.96
C ARG A 31 4.47 9.15 1.75
N TYR A 32 5.76 8.93 1.89
CA TYR A 32 6.70 9.08 0.78
C TYR A 32 6.37 8.10 -0.35
N TRP A 33 6.11 6.84 0.01
CA TRP A 33 5.76 5.82 -0.98
C TRP A 33 4.44 6.12 -1.68
N GLU A 34 3.48 6.71 -0.99
CA GLU A 34 2.24 7.14 -1.65
C GLU A 34 2.51 8.10 -2.80
N ARG A 35 3.46 9.00 -2.59
CA ARG A 35 3.81 9.96 -3.66
C ARG A 35 4.59 9.30 -4.78
N GLU A 36 5.57 8.49 -4.42
CA GLU A 36 6.47 7.90 -5.42
C GLU A 36 5.83 6.78 -6.22
N PHE A 37 4.82 6.13 -5.65
CA PHE A 37 4.17 4.99 -6.28
C PHE A 37 2.66 5.23 -6.42
N ALA A 38 2.29 6.44 -6.81
CA ALA A 38 0.89 6.87 -6.81
C ALA A 38 -0.01 6.01 -7.68
N GLY A 39 0.51 5.43 -8.75
CA GLY A 39 -0.29 4.56 -9.60
C GLY A 39 -0.45 3.15 -9.06
N PHE A 40 0.29 2.82 -8.01
CA PHE A 40 0.29 1.49 -7.43
C PHE A 40 -0.28 1.46 -6.01
N LEU A 41 0.01 2.48 -5.20
CA LEU A 41 -0.40 2.55 -3.81
C LEU A 41 -1.32 3.76 -3.63
N ASN A 42 -2.62 3.51 -3.46
CA ASN A 42 -3.63 4.57 -3.44
C ASN A 42 -4.61 4.38 -2.29
N PRO A 43 -4.17 4.67 -1.05
CA PRO A 43 -5.10 4.56 0.09
C PRO A 43 -6.29 5.49 -0.09
N ILE A 44 -7.43 5.07 0.42
CA ILE A 44 -8.64 5.87 0.37
C ILE A 44 -8.49 7.05 1.34
N ARG A 45 -8.99 8.22 0.94
CA ARG A 45 -9.07 9.37 1.83
C ARG A 45 -10.49 9.52 2.33
N THR A 46 -10.64 9.72 3.64
CA THR A 46 -11.95 10.01 4.21
C THR A 46 -12.32 11.47 3.97
N ASN A 47 -13.54 11.83 4.32
CA ASN A 47 -14.00 13.22 4.20
C ASN A 47 -13.12 14.18 5.02
N GLY A 48 -12.55 13.71 6.11
CA GLY A 48 -11.62 14.51 6.91
C GLY A 48 -10.19 14.50 6.39
N GLY A 49 -9.95 13.86 5.25
CA GLY A 49 -8.61 13.83 4.67
C GLY A 49 -7.69 12.77 5.24
N GLN A 50 -8.20 11.90 6.09
CA GLN A 50 -7.39 10.84 6.69
C GLN A 50 -7.23 9.68 5.73
N ARG A 51 -6.05 9.05 5.77
CA ARG A 51 -5.77 7.89 4.94
C ARG A 51 -6.36 6.64 5.53
N ARG A 52 -6.96 5.82 4.67
CA ARG A 52 -7.45 4.50 5.06
C ARG A 52 -6.81 3.48 4.13
N TYR A 53 -6.01 2.59 4.71
CA TYR A 53 -5.31 1.53 3.96
C TYR A 53 -6.20 0.30 3.90
N ARG A 54 -6.56 -0.10 2.67
CA ARG A 54 -7.34 -1.31 2.44
C ARG A 54 -6.40 -2.52 2.46
N PRO A 55 -6.95 -3.75 2.54
CA PRO A 55 -6.08 -4.94 2.47
C PRO A 55 -5.15 -4.95 1.27
N GLU A 56 -5.64 -4.54 0.09
CA GLU A 56 -4.78 -4.49 -1.09
C GLU A 56 -3.67 -3.45 -0.95
N ASP A 57 -3.92 -2.36 -0.23
CA ASP A 57 -2.86 -1.37 0.02
C ASP A 57 -1.81 -1.95 0.96
N ILE A 58 -2.23 -2.70 1.96
CA ILE A 58 -1.29 -3.35 2.88
C ILE A 58 -0.39 -4.32 2.12
N GLN A 59 -1.00 -5.12 1.23
CA GLN A 59 -0.21 -6.04 0.41
C GLN A 59 0.76 -5.28 -0.49
N GLY A 60 0.31 -4.15 -1.03
CA GLY A 60 1.18 -3.31 -1.85
C GLY A 60 2.37 -2.80 -1.07
N VAL A 61 2.16 -2.41 0.20
CA VAL A 61 3.25 -1.95 1.04
C VAL A 61 4.24 -3.08 1.29
N PHE A 62 3.76 -4.30 1.54
CA PHE A 62 4.66 -5.43 1.73
C PHE A 62 5.49 -5.69 0.47
N LEU A 63 4.90 -5.58 -0.70
CA LEU A 63 5.65 -5.75 -1.95
C LEU A 63 6.72 -4.66 -2.11
N LEU A 64 6.36 -3.41 -1.85
CA LEU A 64 7.33 -2.32 -1.92
C LEU A 64 8.45 -2.52 -0.93
N LYS A 65 8.11 -2.95 0.28
CA LYS A 65 9.11 -3.21 1.30
C LYS A 65 10.11 -4.27 0.82
N ARG A 66 9.62 -5.33 0.20
CA ARG A 66 10.50 -6.37 -0.33
C ARG A 66 11.39 -5.83 -1.44
N LEU A 67 10.81 -5.10 -2.39
CA LEU A 67 11.58 -4.58 -3.51
C LEU A 67 12.65 -3.59 -3.08
N LEU A 68 12.29 -2.67 -2.20
CA LEU A 68 13.19 -1.57 -1.86
C LEU A 68 14.18 -1.94 -0.77
N ARG A 69 13.80 -2.79 0.17
CA ARG A 69 14.66 -3.11 1.31
C ARG A 69 15.35 -4.44 1.16
N ASP A 70 14.64 -5.46 0.66
CA ASP A 70 15.24 -6.80 0.56
C ASP A 70 15.96 -6.99 -0.77
N GLU A 71 15.37 -6.51 -1.87
CA GLU A 71 15.96 -6.69 -3.18
C GLU A 71 16.72 -5.46 -3.67
N MET A 72 16.73 -4.41 -2.84
CA MET A 72 17.59 -3.25 -3.07
C MET A 72 17.29 -2.49 -4.36
N PHE A 73 16.06 -2.54 -4.85
CA PHE A 73 15.67 -1.73 -6.01
C PHE A 73 15.75 -0.25 -5.65
N SER A 74 16.15 0.57 -6.62
CA SER A 74 15.97 2.01 -6.49
C SER A 74 14.48 2.34 -6.66
N ILE A 75 14.09 3.55 -6.27
CA ILE A 75 12.71 4.00 -6.47
C ILE A 75 12.34 3.91 -7.95
N ALA A 76 13.19 4.41 -8.83
CA ALA A 76 12.91 4.37 -10.26
C ALA A 76 12.84 2.95 -10.79
N GLY A 77 13.73 2.08 -10.31
CA GLY A 77 13.73 0.67 -10.72
C GLY A 77 12.49 -0.05 -10.26
N ALA A 78 12.06 0.23 -9.03
CA ALA A 78 10.84 -0.38 -8.50
C ALA A 78 9.62 0.08 -9.29
N ARG A 79 9.56 1.36 -9.65
CA ARG A 79 8.46 1.86 -10.48
C ARG A 79 8.39 1.15 -11.81
N ARG A 80 9.54 0.98 -12.48
CA ARG A 80 9.57 0.27 -13.76
C ARG A 80 9.16 -1.19 -13.60
N HIS A 81 9.61 -1.83 -12.54
CA HIS A 81 9.27 -3.22 -12.27
C HIS A 81 7.77 -3.40 -12.07
N LEU A 82 7.16 -2.52 -11.26
CA LEU A 82 5.73 -2.60 -10.99
C LEU A 82 4.91 -2.31 -12.24
N ALA A 83 5.34 -1.34 -13.04
CA ALA A 83 4.64 -1.03 -14.30
C ALA A 83 4.67 -2.23 -15.23
N ARG A 84 5.81 -2.94 -15.30
CA ARG A 84 5.91 -4.13 -16.13
C ARG A 84 4.98 -5.23 -15.63
N LEU A 85 4.93 -5.45 -14.31
CA LEU A 85 4.04 -6.46 -13.74
C LEU A 85 2.58 -6.16 -14.06
N GLN A 86 2.20 -4.89 -13.97
CA GLN A 86 0.83 -4.51 -14.27
C GLN A 86 0.48 -4.76 -15.74
N ARG A 87 1.42 -4.48 -16.64
CA ARG A 87 1.21 -4.75 -18.06
C ARG A 87 1.07 -6.25 -18.32
N GLU A 88 1.88 -7.05 -17.66
CA GLU A 88 1.84 -8.49 -17.86
C GLU A 88 0.58 -9.12 -17.29
N ALA A 89 0.01 -8.50 -16.26
CA ALA A 89 -1.20 -8.99 -15.64
C ALA A 89 -2.47 -8.60 -16.41
N ALA A 90 -2.39 -7.62 -17.30
CA ALA A 90 -3.55 -7.10 -18.03
C ALA A 90 -3.99 -8.02 -19.20
#